data_6907496dfcc43c5570fbb5b24b6f7af2
#
_entry.id   6907496dfcc43c5570fbb5b24b6f7af2
#
_cell.length_a   1.000
_cell.length_b   1.000
_cell.length_c   1.000
_cell.angle_alpha   90.00
_cell.angle_beta   90.00
_cell.angle_gamma   90.00
#
_symmetry.space_group_name_H-M   'P 1'
#
loop_
_entity.id
_entity.type
_entity.pdbx_description
1 polymer ?
#
loop_
_entity_poly.entity_id
_entity_poly.type
_entity_poly.pdbx_seq_one_letter_code
_entity_poly.pdbx_strand_id
1 'polypeptide(L)'
;MDGAVFTAFDTETTGLSAEKDRIIEIGAVQFNSDGILGRFNTLINPQIPIPSFITSLTHISNKMIEEAPLIGNILKDFQQFLGDSIILGHNVQFDIRFLHAEEKRCALKESMNMFIDTLGLCRWAYPDLGKYKQEEMAKMLGIKAENAHRAWEDAFVCGNVFLHTIRKTAARQKI
;
A
#
# COMPACT_ATOMS: atom_id res chain seq x y z
N MET A 1 -13.54 -15.76 4.62
CA MET A 1 -12.21 -15.45 3.98
C MET A 1 -11.60 -16.70 3.33
N ASP A 2 -12.33 -17.81 3.33
CA ASP A 2 -11.81 -19.09 2.83
C ASP A 2 -11.45 -18.97 1.34
N GLY A 3 -10.18 -19.21 1.01
CA GLY A 3 -9.64 -19.17 -0.35
C GLY A 3 -9.35 -17.79 -0.93
N ALA A 4 -9.73 -16.69 -0.26
CA ALA A 4 -9.41 -15.35 -0.75
C ALA A 4 -7.96 -14.98 -0.46
N VAL A 5 -7.27 -14.45 -1.46
CA VAL A 5 -5.93 -13.89 -1.34
C VAL A 5 -6.04 -12.37 -1.35
N PHE A 6 -5.37 -11.73 -0.40
CA PHE A 6 -5.31 -10.28 -0.25
C PHE A 6 -3.88 -9.80 -0.46
N THR A 7 -3.72 -8.66 -1.10
CA THR A 7 -2.44 -7.96 -1.19
C THR A 7 -2.62 -6.54 -0.64
N ALA A 8 -2.12 -6.29 0.56
CA ALA A 8 -1.97 -4.93 1.05
C ALA A 8 -0.73 -4.32 0.38
N PHE A 9 -0.87 -3.13 -0.21
CA PHE A 9 0.25 -2.41 -0.77
C PHE A 9 0.16 -0.91 -0.48
N ASP A 10 1.31 -0.29 -0.52
CA ASP A 10 1.51 1.13 -0.32
C ASP A 10 2.62 1.63 -1.23
N THR A 11 2.59 2.90 -1.60
CA THR A 11 3.58 3.52 -2.48
C THR A 11 4.11 4.82 -1.89
N GLU A 12 5.43 4.98 -1.88
CA GLU A 12 6.04 6.29 -1.70
C GLU A 12 6.25 6.96 -3.05
N THR A 13 6.03 8.28 -3.10
CA THR A 13 5.99 9.03 -4.35
C THR A 13 6.74 10.36 -4.25
N THR A 14 7.11 10.95 -5.38
CA THR A 14 7.76 12.28 -5.41
C THR A 14 6.80 13.44 -5.10
N GLY A 15 5.49 13.17 -5.00
CA GLY A 15 4.45 14.16 -4.73
C GLY A 15 3.05 13.55 -4.80
N LEU A 16 2.02 14.38 -4.96
CA LEU A 16 0.62 13.96 -4.84
C LEU A 16 -0.12 13.77 -6.16
N SER A 17 0.48 14.14 -7.29
CA SER A 17 -0.14 14.09 -8.62
C SER A 17 0.37 12.90 -9.41
N ALA A 18 -0.43 11.86 -9.58
CA ALA A 18 -0.07 10.68 -10.37
C ALA A 18 0.31 11.01 -11.83
N GLU A 19 -0.16 12.15 -12.37
CA GLU A 19 0.21 12.62 -13.72
C GLU A 19 1.62 13.21 -13.77
N LYS A 20 2.05 13.92 -12.72
CA LYS A 20 3.30 14.71 -12.70
C LYS A 20 4.39 14.01 -11.90
N ASP A 21 4.00 13.36 -10.83
CA ASP A 21 4.89 12.71 -9.89
C ASP A 21 5.16 11.24 -10.25
N ARG A 22 6.06 10.61 -9.53
CA ARG A 22 6.55 9.26 -9.80
C ARG A 22 6.58 8.44 -8.52
N ILE A 23 6.43 7.13 -8.65
CA ILE A 23 6.66 6.19 -7.55
C ILE A 23 8.17 6.08 -7.29
N ILE A 24 8.55 6.09 -6.02
CA ILE A 24 9.95 5.93 -5.54
C ILE A 24 10.13 4.70 -4.66
N GLU A 25 9.06 4.11 -4.12
CA GLU A 25 9.07 2.82 -3.42
C GLU A 25 7.72 2.13 -3.63
N ILE A 26 7.73 0.82 -3.78
CA ILE A 26 6.54 -0.05 -3.68
C ILE A 26 6.79 -1.04 -2.58
N GLY A 27 5.89 -1.12 -1.61
CA GLY A 27 5.85 -2.12 -0.57
C GLY A 27 4.54 -2.89 -0.60
N ALA A 28 4.59 -4.22 -0.53
CA ALA A 28 3.39 -5.03 -0.50
C ALA A 28 3.56 -6.32 0.31
N VAL A 29 2.46 -6.76 0.93
CA VAL A 29 2.35 -8.05 1.59
C VAL A 29 1.13 -8.80 1.08
N GLN A 30 1.33 -10.01 0.61
CA GLN A 30 0.28 -10.90 0.18
C GLN A 30 -0.01 -11.93 1.27
N PHE A 31 -1.29 -12.17 1.57
CA PHE A 31 -1.71 -13.07 2.64
C PHE A 31 -3.11 -13.65 2.38
N ASN A 32 -3.43 -14.73 3.10
CA ASN A 32 -4.75 -15.34 3.16
C ASN A 32 -5.14 -15.69 4.62
N SER A 33 -6.11 -16.59 4.82
CA SER A 33 -6.49 -17.07 6.15
C SER A 33 -5.38 -17.84 6.88
N ASP A 34 -4.43 -18.43 6.14
CA ASP A 34 -3.39 -19.31 6.69
C ASP A 34 -2.12 -18.54 7.05
N GLY A 35 -1.95 -17.33 6.50
CA GLY A 35 -0.81 -16.47 6.81
C GLY A 35 -0.28 -15.69 5.62
N ILE A 36 0.97 -15.22 5.76
CA ILE A 36 1.67 -14.47 4.72
C ILE A 36 2.13 -15.43 3.62
N LEU A 37 1.77 -15.12 2.38
CA LEU A 37 2.13 -15.87 1.17
C LEU A 37 3.37 -15.30 0.48
N GLY A 38 3.55 -13.98 0.53
CA GLY A 38 4.65 -13.32 -0.15
C GLY A 38 4.84 -11.86 0.29
N ARG A 39 5.98 -11.31 -0.11
CA ARG A 39 6.37 -9.93 0.15
C ARG A 39 6.99 -9.34 -1.10
N PHE A 40 6.69 -8.07 -1.34
CA PHE A 40 7.30 -7.28 -2.40
C PHE A 40 7.77 -5.97 -1.80
N ASN A 41 9.04 -5.63 -1.97
CA ASN A 41 9.57 -4.36 -1.48
C ASN A 41 10.73 -3.92 -2.37
N THR A 42 10.61 -2.72 -2.97
CA THR A 42 11.66 -2.19 -3.83
C THR A 42 11.65 -0.68 -3.87
N LEU A 43 12.84 -0.07 -3.81
CA LEU A 43 13.06 1.30 -4.21
C LEU A 43 13.03 1.38 -5.74
N ILE A 44 12.66 2.54 -6.26
CA ILE A 44 12.53 2.81 -7.69
C ILE A 44 13.22 4.13 -8.02
N ASN A 45 14.01 4.14 -9.10
CA ASN A 45 14.57 5.36 -9.63
C ASN A 45 13.51 6.07 -10.49
N PRO A 46 12.95 7.22 -10.05
CA PRO A 46 11.91 7.95 -10.77
C PRO A 46 12.44 8.74 -11.96
N GLN A 47 13.75 8.79 -12.16
CA GLN A 47 14.46 9.62 -13.18
C GLN A 47 14.21 11.13 -13.03
N ILE A 48 13.69 11.56 -11.91
CA ILE A 48 13.51 12.97 -11.52
C ILE A 48 13.97 13.14 -10.06
N PRO A 49 14.41 14.33 -9.65
CA PRO A 49 14.82 14.57 -8.27
C PRO A 49 13.67 14.39 -7.29
N ILE A 50 13.95 13.77 -6.14
CA ILE A 50 13.01 13.72 -5.01
C ILE A 50 13.05 15.09 -4.31
N PRO A 51 11.91 15.77 -4.15
CA PRO A 51 11.84 17.01 -3.39
C PRO A 51 12.26 16.80 -1.92
N SER A 52 12.93 17.80 -1.35
CA SER A 52 13.48 17.70 0.00
C SER A 52 12.42 17.41 1.09
N PHE A 53 11.19 17.92 0.92
CA PHE A 53 10.11 17.65 1.85
C PHE A 53 9.64 16.18 1.79
N ILE A 54 9.68 15.54 0.59
CA ILE A 54 9.40 14.11 0.44
C ILE A 54 10.51 13.28 1.11
N THR A 55 11.79 13.64 0.87
CA THR A 55 12.90 12.99 1.58
C THR A 55 12.75 13.11 3.11
N SER A 56 12.31 14.25 3.62
CA SER A 56 12.07 14.44 5.06
C SER A 56 10.91 13.58 5.58
N LEU A 57 9.90 13.30 4.74
CA LEU A 57 8.73 12.48 5.09
C LEU A 57 9.04 10.98 5.01
N THR A 58 9.59 10.53 3.88
CA THR A 58 9.76 9.10 3.56
C THR A 58 11.12 8.55 3.96
N HIS A 59 12.06 9.43 4.30
CA HIS A 59 13.48 9.14 4.53
C HIS A 59 14.20 8.53 3.30
N ILE A 60 13.57 8.59 2.12
CA ILE A 60 14.17 8.16 0.85
C ILE A 60 14.90 9.34 0.23
N SER A 61 16.20 9.22 0.07
CA SER A 61 17.04 10.25 -0.54
C SER A 61 17.34 9.97 -2.01
N ASN A 62 17.71 11.01 -2.78
CA ASN A 62 18.16 10.84 -4.17
C ASN A 62 19.32 9.84 -4.30
N LYS A 63 20.23 9.80 -3.31
CA LYS A 63 21.34 8.85 -3.29
C LYS A 63 20.87 7.39 -3.16
N MET A 64 19.81 7.14 -2.39
CA MET A 64 19.30 5.76 -2.19
C MET A 64 18.69 5.18 -3.45
N ILE A 65 18.13 6.02 -4.32
CA ILE A 65 17.46 5.60 -5.55
C ILE A 65 18.34 5.66 -6.80
N GLU A 66 19.57 6.15 -6.69
CA GLU A 66 20.45 6.36 -7.83
C GLU A 66 20.71 5.07 -8.63
N GLU A 67 20.94 3.97 -7.92
CA GLU A 67 21.16 2.65 -8.50
C GLU A 67 19.90 1.75 -8.46
N ALA A 68 18.74 2.30 -8.01
CA ALA A 68 17.50 1.55 -7.97
C ALA A 68 16.97 1.26 -9.38
N PRO A 69 16.23 0.17 -9.58
CA PRO A 69 15.66 -0.17 -10.87
C PRO A 69 14.66 0.90 -11.35
N LEU A 70 14.51 1.02 -12.67
CA LEU A 70 13.44 1.83 -13.25
C LEU A 70 12.08 1.14 -13.07
N ILE A 71 11.02 1.94 -12.98
CA ILE A 71 9.66 1.43 -12.78
C ILE A 71 9.24 0.40 -13.84
N GLY A 72 9.63 0.60 -15.10
CA GLY A 72 9.31 -0.33 -16.20
C GLY A 72 9.90 -1.73 -16.03
N ASN A 73 10.99 -1.88 -15.27
CA ASN A 73 11.58 -3.18 -14.97
C ASN A 73 10.85 -3.90 -13.83
N ILE A 74 10.11 -3.16 -13.02
CA ILE A 74 9.47 -3.65 -11.79
C ILE A 74 8.00 -3.98 -12.00
N LEU A 75 7.28 -3.20 -12.80
CA LEU A 75 5.82 -3.28 -12.91
C LEU A 75 5.31 -4.65 -13.33
N LYS A 76 5.99 -5.35 -14.26
CA LYS A 76 5.57 -6.69 -14.67
C LYS A 76 5.65 -7.70 -13.55
N ASP A 77 6.74 -7.66 -12.78
CA ASP A 77 6.94 -8.53 -11.63
C ASP A 77 5.93 -8.19 -10.53
N PHE A 78 5.64 -6.89 -10.35
CA PHE A 78 4.62 -6.46 -9.40
C PHE A 78 3.20 -6.89 -9.83
N GLN A 79 2.84 -6.74 -11.11
CA GLN A 79 1.57 -7.26 -11.64
C GLN A 79 1.44 -8.77 -11.45
N GLN A 80 2.52 -9.52 -11.69
CA GLN A 80 2.56 -10.96 -11.45
C GLN A 80 2.40 -11.28 -9.95
N PHE A 81 3.02 -10.49 -9.07
CA PHE A 81 2.87 -10.63 -7.63
C PHE A 81 1.44 -10.33 -7.17
N LEU A 82 0.79 -9.31 -7.72
CA LEU A 82 -0.62 -9.01 -7.45
C LEU A 82 -1.54 -10.18 -7.87
N GLY A 83 -1.30 -10.77 -9.03
CA GLY A 83 -2.17 -11.82 -9.59
C GLY A 83 -3.64 -11.40 -9.55
N ASP A 84 -4.51 -12.31 -9.11
CA ASP A 84 -5.96 -12.07 -8.94
C ASP A 84 -6.34 -11.68 -7.49
N SER A 85 -5.37 -11.29 -6.66
CA SER A 85 -5.63 -10.94 -5.27
C SER A 85 -6.51 -9.70 -5.12
N ILE A 86 -7.22 -9.60 -4.00
CA ILE A 86 -7.95 -8.38 -3.62
C ILE A 86 -6.95 -7.39 -3.03
N ILE A 87 -6.85 -6.21 -3.63
CA ILE A 87 -5.95 -5.14 -3.18
C ILE A 87 -6.51 -4.48 -1.92
N LEU A 88 -5.64 -4.24 -0.95
CA LEU A 88 -5.91 -3.45 0.24
C LEU A 88 -4.97 -2.24 0.28
N GLY A 89 -5.50 -1.08 0.65
CA GLY A 89 -4.71 0.12 0.93
C GLY A 89 -5.48 1.05 1.87
N HIS A 90 -4.77 1.93 2.54
CA HIS A 90 -5.38 2.92 3.41
C HIS A 90 -5.50 4.26 2.68
N ASN A 91 -6.68 4.57 2.15
CA ASN A 91 -6.92 5.56 1.09
C ASN A 91 -6.39 5.04 -0.26
N VAL A 92 -6.68 3.78 -0.53
CA VAL A 92 -6.15 2.97 -1.64
C VAL A 92 -6.24 3.62 -3.02
N GLN A 93 -7.17 4.53 -3.24
CA GLN A 93 -7.31 5.25 -4.51
C GLN A 93 -6.07 6.08 -4.88
N PHE A 94 -5.29 6.52 -3.88
CA PHE A 94 -4.04 7.21 -4.12
C PHE A 94 -3.04 6.28 -4.81
N ASP A 95 -2.80 5.12 -4.23
CA ASP A 95 -1.83 4.13 -4.71
C ASP A 95 -2.23 3.53 -6.06
N ILE A 96 -3.52 3.19 -6.23
CA ILE A 96 -4.05 2.68 -7.50
C ILE A 96 -3.87 3.70 -8.63
N ARG A 97 -4.13 5.00 -8.38
CA ARG A 97 -3.92 6.03 -9.40
C ARG A 97 -2.47 6.16 -9.83
N PHE A 98 -1.54 6.06 -8.88
CA PHE A 98 -0.11 6.06 -9.20
C PHE A 98 0.29 4.80 -9.96
N LEU A 99 -0.17 3.61 -9.53
CA LEU A 99 0.08 2.36 -10.23
C LEU A 99 -0.39 2.43 -11.69
N HIS A 100 -1.65 2.81 -11.92
CA HIS A 100 -2.21 2.93 -13.28
C HIS A 100 -1.47 3.98 -14.12
N ALA A 101 -1.06 5.10 -13.53
CA ALA A 101 -0.29 6.11 -14.23
C ALA A 101 1.09 5.58 -14.70
N GLU A 102 1.77 4.78 -13.86
CA GLU A 102 3.04 4.17 -14.24
C GLU A 102 2.85 3.02 -15.25
N GLU A 103 1.82 2.20 -15.10
CA GLU A 103 1.45 1.17 -16.09
C GLU A 103 1.21 1.80 -17.47
N LYS A 104 0.46 2.90 -17.51
CA LYS A 104 0.20 3.64 -18.75
C LYS A 104 1.48 4.22 -19.36
N ARG A 105 2.38 4.80 -18.54
CA ARG A 105 3.69 5.32 -19.00
C ARG A 105 4.57 4.22 -19.61
N CYS A 106 4.47 3.01 -19.06
CA CYS A 106 5.20 1.83 -19.53
C CYS A 106 4.48 1.06 -20.65
N ALA A 107 3.37 1.57 -21.18
CA ALA A 107 2.50 0.91 -22.16
C ALA A 107 2.09 -0.50 -21.75
N LEU A 108 1.87 -0.72 -20.45
CA LEU A 108 1.32 -1.95 -19.88
C LEU A 108 -0.19 -1.87 -19.77
N LYS A 109 -0.83 -3.03 -19.72
CA LYS A 109 -2.26 -3.12 -19.38
C LYS A 109 -2.45 -2.76 -17.91
N GLU A 110 -3.46 -1.95 -17.61
CA GLU A 110 -3.81 -1.59 -16.23
C GLU A 110 -4.24 -2.82 -15.42
N SER A 111 -3.80 -2.88 -14.18
CA SER A 111 -4.23 -3.87 -13.20
C SER A 111 -5.70 -3.64 -12.84
N MET A 112 -6.53 -4.67 -12.97
CA MET A 112 -7.99 -4.59 -12.78
C MET A 112 -8.46 -5.33 -11.51
N ASN A 113 -7.60 -5.44 -10.52
CA ASN A 113 -7.92 -6.11 -9.27
C ASN A 113 -9.07 -5.40 -8.53
N MET A 114 -9.93 -6.18 -7.88
CA MET A 114 -10.84 -5.62 -6.86
C MET A 114 -10.02 -5.03 -5.71
N PHE A 115 -10.54 -3.98 -5.09
CA PHE A 115 -9.87 -3.36 -3.95
C PHE A 115 -10.81 -3.07 -2.79
N ILE A 116 -10.25 -3.02 -1.59
CA ILE A 116 -10.92 -2.59 -0.36
C ILE A 116 -10.12 -1.43 0.23
N ASP A 117 -10.79 -0.29 0.44
CA ASP A 117 -10.21 0.84 1.16
C ASP A 117 -10.35 0.63 2.67
N THR A 118 -9.24 0.38 3.34
CA THR A 118 -9.23 0.17 4.79
C THR A 118 -9.60 1.45 5.56
N LEU A 119 -9.41 2.64 5.00
CA LEU A 119 -9.88 3.91 5.59
C LEU A 119 -11.42 3.94 5.65
N GLY A 120 -12.09 3.58 4.56
CA GLY A 120 -13.55 3.47 4.50
C GLY A 120 -14.08 2.40 5.43
N LEU A 121 -13.43 1.23 5.44
CA LEU A 121 -13.77 0.11 6.34
C LEU A 121 -13.63 0.50 7.82
N CYS A 122 -12.56 1.22 8.20
CA CYS A 122 -12.37 1.70 9.56
C CYS A 122 -13.44 2.70 9.99
N ARG A 123 -13.79 3.65 9.14
CA ARG A 123 -14.88 4.61 9.41
C ARG A 123 -16.20 3.91 9.69
N TRP A 124 -16.52 2.87 8.92
CA TRP A 124 -17.72 2.07 9.14
C TRP A 124 -17.67 1.25 10.44
N ALA A 125 -16.52 0.63 10.73
CA ALA A 125 -16.38 -0.27 11.89
C ALA A 125 -16.20 0.47 13.22
N TYR A 126 -15.73 1.72 13.20
CA TYR A 126 -15.40 2.53 14.38
C TYR A 126 -15.96 3.96 14.24
N PRO A 127 -17.31 4.15 14.11
CA PRO A 127 -17.91 5.44 13.74
C PRO A 127 -17.57 6.59 14.70
N ASP A 128 -17.29 6.28 15.97
CA ASP A 128 -17.08 7.28 17.03
C ASP A 128 -15.61 7.67 17.23
N LEU A 129 -14.67 7.15 16.40
CA LEU A 129 -13.24 7.35 16.66
C LEU A 129 -12.73 8.75 16.31
N GLY A 130 -13.34 9.41 15.33
CA GLY A 130 -13.02 10.80 14.91
C GLY A 130 -11.73 10.97 14.08
N LYS A 131 -10.73 10.08 14.25
CA LYS A 131 -9.48 10.07 13.48
C LYS A 131 -9.22 8.69 12.92
N TYR A 132 -8.86 8.63 11.64
CA TYR A 132 -8.73 7.36 10.89
C TYR A 132 -7.45 7.28 10.07
N LYS A 133 -6.44 8.10 10.35
CA LYS A 133 -5.12 7.92 9.74
C LYS A 133 -4.57 6.54 10.12
N GLN A 134 -3.79 5.93 9.23
CA GLN A 134 -3.25 4.58 9.44
C GLN A 134 -2.50 4.46 10.77
N GLU A 135 -1.66 5.43 11.11
CA GLU A 135 -0.94 5.50 12.39
C GLU A 135 -1.87 5.50 13.61
N GLU A 136 -2.96 6.28 13.55
CA GLU A 136 -3.95 6.34 14.64
C GLU A 136 -4.69 5.00 14.78
N MET A 137 -5.03 4.37 13.65
CA MET A 137 -5.64 3.04 13.64
C MET A 137 -4.69 1.98 14.19
N ALA A 138 -3.42 1.98 13.76
CA ALA A 138 -2.40 1.07 14.25
C ALA A 138 -2.25 1.19 15.78
N LYS A 139 -2.12 2.43 16.28
CA LYS A 139 -2.02 2.72 17.72
C LYS A 139 -3.23 2.20 18.49
N MET A 140 -4.43 2.49 18.03
CA MET A 140 -5.69 2.06 18.67
C MET A 140 -5.80 0.54 18.71
N LEU A 141 -5.34 -0.16 17.67
CA LEU A 141 -5.40 -1.62 17.52
C LEU A 141 -4.19 -2.34 18.15
N GLY A 142 -3.21 -1.61 18.69
CA GLY A 142 -2.00 -2.18 19.26
C GLY A 142 -1.05 -2.81 18.23
N ILE A 143 -1.15 -2.37 16.96
CA ILE A 143 -0.29 -2.81 15.87
C ILE A 143 1.03 -2.01 15.96
N LYS A 144 2.15 -2.71 16.05
CA LYS A 144 3.47 -2.07 16.06
C LYS A 144 3.84 -1.66 14.62
N ALA A 145 4.21 -0.40 14.44
CA ALA A 145 4.84 0.15 13.25
C ALA A 145 6.23 0.64 13.65
N GLU A 146 7.29 0.08 13.06
CA GLU A 146 8.67 0.42 13.46
C GLU A 146 9.22 1.60 12.66
N ASN A 147 8.90 1.68 11.36
CA ASN A 147 9.37 2.73 10.45
C ASN A 147 8.21 3.23 9.58
N ALA A 148 7.34 4.07 10.14
CA ALA A 148 6.29 4.73 9.37
C ALA A 148 6.88 5.50 8.16
N HIS A 149 6.11 5.62 7.07
CA HIS A 149 6.53 6.22 5.80
C HIS A 149 7.63 5.43 5.07
N ARG A 150 7.56 4.10 5.19
CA ARG A 150 8.22 3.14 4.34
C ARG A 150 7.14 2.20 3.79
N ALA A 151 7.04 2.13 2.47
CA ALA A 151 5.92 1.45 1.80
C ALA A 151 5.68 0.00 2.29
N TRP A 152 6.74 -0.76 2.57
CA TRP A 152 6.62 -2.10 3.14
C TRP A 152 5.94 -2.10 4.52
N GLU A 153 6.39 -1.23 5.42
CA GLU A 153 5.86 -1.14 6.79
C GLU A 153 4.40 -0.70 6.76
N ASP A 154 4.08 0.29 5.92
CA ASP A 154 2.73 0.82 5.78
C ASP A 154 1.78 -0.21 5.15
N ALA A 155 2.23 -0.98 4.14
CA ALA A 155 1.49 -2.11 3.61
C ALA A 155 1.22 -3.20 4.67
N PHE A 156 2.22 -3.54 5.48
CA PHE A 156 2.08 -4.51 6.57
C PHE A 156 1.09 -4.04 7.64
N VAL A 157 1.17 -2.77 8.03
CA VAL A 157 0.23 -2.15 8.98
C VAL A 157 -1.18 -2.15 8.40
N CYS A 158 -1.35 -1.78 7.13
CA CYS A 158 -2.63 -1.79 6.43
C CYS A 158 -3.29 -3.18 6.46
N GLY A 159 -2.54 -4.23 6.13
CA GLY A 159 -3.01 -5.61 6.19
C GLY A 159 -3.48 -6.02 7.60
N ASN A 160 -2.72 -5.66 8.64
CA ASN A 160 -3.10 -5.93 10.02
C ASN A 160 -4.34 -5.14 10.45
N VAL A 161 -4.44 -3.85 10.08
CA VAL A 161 -5.65 -3.03 10.32
C VAL A 161 -6.87 -3.68 9.70
N PHE A 162 -6.77 -4.17 8.46
CA PHE A 162 -7.84 -4.92 7.80
C PHE A 162 -8.24 -6.15 8.61
N LEU A 163 -7.29 -7.01 8.96
CA LEU A 163 -7.56 -8.26 9.69
C LEU A 163 -8.23 -8.02 11.05
N HIS A 164 -7.74 -7.04 11.83
CA HIS A 164 -8.35 -6.66 13.10
C HIS A 164 -9.78 -6.14 12.94
N THR A 165 -10.00 -5.32 11.92
CA THR A 165 -11.30 -4.71 11.66
C THR A 165 -12.33 -5.76 11.23
N ILE A 166 -11.97 -6.69 10.34
CA ILE A 166 -12.85 -7.77 9.90
C ILE A 166 -13.19 -8.71 11.07
N ARG A 167 -12.23 -9.08 11.90
CA ARG A 167 -12.48 -9.93 13.09
C ARG A 167 -13.48 -9.27 14.05
N LYS A 168 -13.33 -7.96 14.29
CA LYS A 168 -14.26 -7.21 15.14
C LYS A 168 -15.69 -7.20 14.57
N THR A 169 -15.84 -6.97 13.27
CA THR A 169 -17.15 -6.90 12.62
C THR A 169 -17.82 -8.28 12.56
N ALA A 170 -17.07 -9.35 12.29
CA ALA A 170 -17.58 -10.71 12.32
C ALA A 170 -18.07 -11.13 13.71
N ALA A 171 -17.40 -10.67 14.78
CA ALA A 171 -17.84 -10.94 16.16
C ALA A 171 -19.17 -10.24 16.50
N ARG A 172 -19.46 -9.06 15.89
CA ARG A 172 -20.74 -8.35 16.10
C ARG A 172 -21.93 -9.00 15.40
N GLN A 173 -21.70 -9.77 14.31
CA GLN A 173 -22.77 -10.43 13.56
C GLN A 173 -23.21 -11.78 14.18
N LYS A 174 -22.50 -12.28 15.20
CA LYS A 174 -22.83 -13.52 15.90
C LYS A 174 -23.71 -13.32 17.14
N ILE A 175 -24.21 -12.11 17.36
CA ILE A 175 -25.17 -11.74 18.41
C ILE A 175 -26.52 -11.44 17.76
#